data_ed4722cff142312acd129e5ac8741b63
#
_entry.id   ed4722cff142312acd129e5ac8741b63
#
_cell.length_a   1.000
_cell.length_b   1.000
_cell.length_c   1.000
_cell.angle_alpha   90.00
_cell.angle_beta   90.00
_cell.angle_gamma   90.00
#
_symmetry.space_group_name_H-M   'P 1'
#
loop_
_entity.id
_entity.type
_entity.pdbx_description
1 polymer ?
#
loop_
_entity_poly.entity_id
_entity_poly.type
_entity_poly.pdbx_seq_one_letter_code
_entity_poly.pdbx_strand_id
1 'polypeptide(L)'
;MLNKIIHFSLQNRILVLVASVLLLIGGTYTAMHTEVDVFPDLNAPTVVIMTEANGMAAEEVEQLVTFPVETAVNGATGVRRVRSSSTNGFSVVWVEFDWETDVYLARQIVSEKLAVVSESLPSNVGKPTLGPQSSILGEMLIVGLTADSTSMLDLRTIADWTIRPRLLSTGGVAQVAVLGGDIKEYQIQLDPERMRHYGVTLTEVMNVTREMNLNANGGVLYEYGNEYIVRGVISTDRVEQLAKAVVKLQDGSVQPATSNAPYSASPILLEDIADVRIGAKLPKLGTASERGKPAVLLTVTKQPATSTLELTDKLETSLKDLQKNLPPDVKVSTDIFRQSRFIESSIGNVQKSLFEGGIFVVIVLFLFLANVRTTVISLVTLPLSLIASLLALHYMGFTINTMSLGGMAIAIGSLVDDAIVDVENVYKRLRENRMKPEAERLPILEVVFNASKEVRMPILNSTLIIVVSFVPLFFLSGMEGRMLVPLGIAFIVALAASTVVALTVTPVLCSYLLGKEKIKDEKRSTGDSPVARKMKEWYGAALAFVLGHKKSVLGGTIGLFAVALACFFTLGRSFLPPFNEGSFTINIS
;
A
#
# COMPACT_ATOMS: atom_id res chain seq x y z
N MET A 1 -21.09 -26.18 26.92
CA MET A 1 -19.70 -25.66 26.80
C MET A 1 -19.58 -24.29 27.44
N LEU A 2 -20.39 -23.33 27.07
CA LEU A 2 -20.34 -21.92 27.54
C LEU A 2 -20.54 -21.74 29.05
N ASN A 3 -21.42 -22.51 29.69
CA ASN A 3 -21.57 -22.50 31.15
C ASN A 3 -20.29 -22.87 31.90
N LYS A 4 -19.47 -23.76 31.31
CA LYS A 4 -18.19 -24.15 31.88
C LYS A 4 -17.18 -22.99 31.82
N ILE A 5 -17.22 -22.14 30.77
CA ILE A 5 -16.34 -20.97 30.61
C ILE A 5 -16.64 -19.92 31.69
N ILE A 6 -17.94 -19.55 31.86
CA ILE A 6 -18.30 -18.58 32.92
C ILE A 6 -17.94 -19.11 34.30
N HIS A 7 -18.24 -20.40 34.56
CA HIS A 7 -17.91 -21.01 35.84
C HIS A 7 -16.42 -21.03 36.12
N PHE A 8 -15.60 -21.41 35.12
CA PHE A 8 -14.15 -21.37 35.21
C PHE A 8 -13.63 -19.96 35.46
N SER A 9 -14.17 -18.94 34.75
CA SER A 9 -13.78 -17.54 34.91
C SER A 9 -14.11 -17.01 36.30
N LEU A 10 -15.27 -17.35 36.84
CA LEU A 10 -15.68 -16.94 38.19
C LEU A 10 -14.92 -17.68 39.31
N GLN A 11 -14.47 -18.91 39.06
CA GLN A 11 -13.59 -19.64 39.98
C GLN A 11 -12.16 -19.09 39.96
N ASN A 12 -11.63 -18.75 38.80
CA ASN A 12 -10.26 -18.28 38.59
C ASN A 12 -10.18 -16.78 38.28
N ARG A 13 -10.87 -15.96 39.08
CA ARG A 13 -11.02 -14.51 38.83
C ARG A 13 -9.71 -13.75 38.68
N ILE A 14 -8.69 -14.08 39.50
CA ILE A 14 -7.38 -13.41 39.46
C ILE A 14 -6.68 -13.76 38.14
N LEU A 15 -6.73 -15.03 37.71
CA LEU A 15 -6.13 -15.46 36.45
C LEU A 15 -6.74 -14.72 35.25
N VAL A 16 -8.07 -14.56 35.23
CA VAL A 16 -8.77 -13.84 34.15
C VAL A 16 -8.37 -12.36 34.12
N LEU A 17 -8.26 -11.70 35.30
CA LEU A 17 -7.82 -10.30 35.35
C LEU A 17 -6.38 -10.13 34.90
N VAL A 18 -5.47 -11.01 35.35
CA VAL A 18 -4.07 -10.97 34.92
C VAL A 18 -3.96 -11.20 33.40
N ALA A 19 -4.68 -12.19 32.87
CA ALA A 19 -4.73 -12.45 31.44
C ALA A 19 -5.28 -11.24 30.66
N SER A 20 -6.29 -10.54 31.18
CA SER A 20 -6.86 -9.34 30.58
C SER A 20 -5.85 -8.18 30.54
N VAL A 21 -5.09 -7.98 31.62
CA VAL A 21 -4.04 -6.95 31.67
C VAL A 21 -2.89 -7.28 30.71
N LEU A 22 -2.46 -8.55 30.67
CA LEU A 22 -1.44 -9.00 29.72
C LEU A 22 -1.90 -8.83 28.27
N LEU A 23 -3.17 -9.12 27.98
CA LEU A 23 -3.75 -8.91 26.66
C LEU A 23 -3.81 -7.42 26.30
N LEU A 24 -4.15 -6.55 27.22
CA LEU A 24 -4.10 -5.11 26.99
C LEU A 24 -2.68 -4.62 26.70
N ILE A 25 -1.69 -5.00 27.50
CA ILE A 25 -0.30 -4.57 27.32
C ILE A 25 0.28 -5.15 26.03
N GLY A 26 0.22 -6.47 25.87
CA GLY A 26 0.77 -7.16 24.69
C GLY A 26 0.06 -6.78 23.41
N GLY A 27 -1.27 -6.66 23.46
CA GLY A 27 -2.08 -6.27 22.31
C GLY A 27 -1.88 -4.82 21.89
N THR A 28 -1.72 -3.90 22.83
CA THR A 28 -1.37 -2.51 22.52
C THR A 28 0.02 -2.43 21.90
N TYR A 29 0.98 -3.17 22.43
CA TYR A 29 2.33 -3.24 21.87
C TYR A 29 2.29 -3.77 20.42
N THR A 30 1.58 -4.87 20.18
CA THR A 30 1.42 -5.43 18.82
C THR A 30 0.70 -4.46 17.89
N ALA A 31 -0.38 -3.82 18.35
CA ALA A 31 -1.13 -2.84 17.55
C ALA A 31 -0.28 -1.64 17.12
N MET A 32 0.66 -1.19 17.97
CA MET A 32 1.58 -0.10 17.65
C MET A 32 2.66 -0.50 16.64
N HIS A 33 2.97 -1.81 16.51
CA HIS A 33 4.01 -2.31 15.61
C HIS A 33 3.45 -3.07 14.39
N THR A 34 2.13 -3.15 14.26
CA THR A 34 1.50 -3.78 13.10
C THR A 34 1.48 -2.78 11.94
N GLU A 35 1.87 -3.26 10.78
CA GLU A 35 1.82 -2.48 9.55
C GLU A 35 0.40 -2.03 9.22
N VAL A 36 0.26 -0.77 8.86
CA VAL A 36 -1.03 -0.16 8.52
C VAL A 36 -0.94 0.43 7.12
N ASP A 37 -1.88 0.04 6.27
CA ASP A 37 -2.08 0.58 4.92
C ASP A 37 -3.44 1.27 4.80
N VAL A 38 -3.65 2.09 3.75
CA VAL A 38 -4.97 2.71 3.51
C VAL A 38 -5.95 1.68 2.98
N PHE A 39 -5.54 0.94 1.97
CA PHE A 39 -6.38 -0.06 1.30
C PHE A 39 -5.77 -1.45 1.42
N PRO A 40 -6.60 -2.49 1.42
CA PRO A 40 -6.11 -3.84 1.15
C PRO A 40 -5.50 -3.87 -0.26
N ASP A 41 -4.71 -4.89 -0.56
CA ASP A 41 -4.13 -5.04 -1.90
C ASP A 41 -5.26 -5.21 -2.95
N LEU A 42 -5.47 -4.14 -3.73
CA LEU A 42 -6.54 -4.05 -4.74
C LEU A 42 -6.07 -4.46 -6.14
N ASN A 43 -4.83 -4.91 -6.27
CA ASN A 43 -4.28 -5.21 -7.57
C ASN A 43 -4.52 -6.67 -7.96
N ALA A 44 -5.10 -6.88 -9.14
CA ALA A 44 -4.95 -8.15 -9.81
C ALA A 44 -3.46 -8.35 -10.16
N PRO A 45 -2.90 -9.57 -10.01
CA PRO A 45 -1.55 -9.83 -10.42
C PRO A 45 -1.36 -9.45 -11.88
N THR A 46 -0.56 -8.43 -12.15
CA THR A 46 -0.36 -7.89 -13.49
C THR A 46 1.13 -7.92 -13.82
N VAL A 47 1.46 -8.50 -14.96
CA VAL A 47 2.81 -8.51 -15.51
C VAL A 47 2.86 -7.55 -16.69
N VAL A 48 3.79 -6.61 -16.64
CA VAL A 48 4.01 -5.64 -17.72
C VAL A 48 5.18 -6.11 -18.56
N ILE A 49 5.00 -6.11 -19.89
CA ILE A 49 6.04 -6.43 -20.87
C ILE A 49 6.34 -5.16 -21.63
N MET A 50 7.60 -4.82 -21.75
CA MET A 50 8.10 -3.65 -22.45
C MET A 50 9.06 -4.09 -23.56
N THR A 51 8.88 -3.54 -24.78
CA THR A 51 9.72 -3.86 -25.92
C THR A 51 10.07 -2.58 -26.68
N GLU A 52 11.36 -2.33 -26.83
CA GLU A 52 11.86 -1.23 -27.66
C GLU A 52 11.90 -1.64 -29.13
N ALA A 53 11.34 -0.83 -30.00
CA ALA A 53 11.26 -1.03 -31.43
C ALA A 53 11.70 0.24 -32.20
N ASN A 54 12.91 0.70 -31.90
CA ASN A 54 13.43 1.97 -32.37
C ASN A 54 13.34 2.11 -33.89
N GLY A 55 12.81 3.24 -34.37
CA GLY A 55 12.65 3.53 -35.79
C GLY A 55 11.38 3.00 -36.46
N MET A 56 10.51 2.29 -35.71
CA MET A 56 9.23 1.80 -36.23
C MET A 56 8.09 2.79 -35.88
N ALA A 57 7.16 2.96 -36.83
CA ALA A 57 5.90 3.66 -36.60
C ALA A 57 4.98 2.84 -35.69
N ALA A 58 4.01 3.48 -35.02
CA ALA A 58 3.09 2.83 -34.08
C ALA A 58 2.35 1.62 -34.70
N GLU A 59 1.93 1.71 -35.97
CA GLU A 59 1.28 0.61 -36.71
C GLU A 59 2.21 -0.57 -36.93
N GLU A 60 3.48 -0.31 -37.26
CA GLU A 60 4.49 -1.35 -37.44
C GLU A 60 4.82 -2.02 -36.09
N VAL A 61 4.93 -1.24 -35.01
CA VAL A 61 5.12 -1.77 -33.67
C VAL A 61 3.95 -2.67 -33.28
N GLU A 62 2.71 -2.26 -33.57
CA GLU A 62 1.52 -3.06 -33.28
C GLU A 62 1.57 -4.41 -34.03
N GLN A 63 1.82 -4.39 -35.33
CA GLN A 63 1.76 -5.60 -36.15
C GLN A 63 2.94 -6.55 -35.92
N LEU A 64 4.16 -6.01 -35.81
CA LEU A 64 5.39 -6.80 -35.80
C LEU A 64 5.92 -7.13 -34.41
N VAL A 65 5.48 -6.40 -33.38
CA VAL A 65 5.98 -6.56 -32.02
C VAL A 65 4.85 -6.86 -31.04
N THR A 66 3.85 -5.97 -30.97
CA THR A 66 2.79 -6.05 -29.94
C THR A 66 1.91 -7.28 -30.15
N PHE A 67 1.40 -7.49 -31.37
CA PHE A 67 0.50 -8.60 -31.69
C PHE A 67 1.16 -9.99 -31.51
N PRO A 68 2.41 -10.27 -31.93
CA PRO A 68 3.09 -11.51 -31.58
C PRO A 68 3.22 -11.75 -30.08
N VAL A 69 3.56 -10.70 -29.30
CA VAL A 69 3.68 -10.80 -27.84
C VAL A 69 2.32 -11.08 -27.21
N GLU A 70 1.27 -10.34 -27.58
CA GLU A 70 -0.10 -10.58 -27.09
C GLU A 70 -0.56 -12.01 -27.36
N THR A 71 -0.34 -12.47 -28.60
CA THR A 71 -0.73 -13.83 -29.01
C THR A 71 -0.03 -14.89 -28.17
N ALA A 72 1.27 -14.71 -27.89
CA ALA A 72 2.03 -15.65 -27.08
C ALA A 72 1.55 -15.73 -25.62
N VAL A 73 1.15 -14.62 -25.03
CA VAL A 73 0.76 -14.55 -23.61
C VAL A 73 -0.73 -14.78 -23.38
N ASN A 74 -1.59 -14.51 -24.36
CA ASN A 74 -3.04 -14.62 -24.22
C ASN A 74 -3.53 -16.06 -23.92
N GLY A 75 -2.81 -17.06 -24.37
CA GLY A 75 -3.11 -18.48 -24.08
C GLY A 75 -2.42 -19.04 -22.83
N ALA A 76 -1.83 -18.21 -21.99
CA ALA A 76 -1.16 -18.66 -20.79
C ALA A 76 -2.14 -18.96 -19.65
N THR A 77 -1.83 -19.96 -18.83
CA THR A 77 -2.69 -20.40 -17.72
C THR A 77 -2.90 -19.27 -16.71
N GLY A 78 -4.17 -19.04 -16.33
CA GLY A 78 -4.55 -18.05 -15.34
C GLY A 78 -4.59 -16.61 -15.89
N VAL A 79 -4.39 -16.40 -17.19
CA VAL A 79 -4.54 -15.07 -17.81
C VAL A 79 -6.01 -14.75 -17.97
N ARG A 80 -6.41 -13.65 -17.33
CA ARG A 80 -7.77 -13.12 -17.36
C ARG A 80 -7.97 -12.13 -18.51
N ARG A 81 -6.97 -11.27 -18.76
CA ARG A 81 -7.05 -10.22 -19.78
C ARG A 81 -5.66 -9.78 -20.20
N VAL A 82 -5.52 -9.49 -21.49
CA VAL A 82 -4.33 -8.85 -22.06
C VAL A 82 -4.74 -7.50 -22.64
N ARG A 83 -3.95 -6.47 -22.38
CA ARG A 83 -4.09 -5.12 -22.93
C ARG A 83 -2.74 -4.64 -23.42
N SER A 84 -2.74 -3.77 -24.41
CA SER A 84 -1.50 -3.24 -24.95
C SER A 84 -1.62 -1.77 -25.34
N SER A 85 -0.46 -1.16 -25.54
CA SER A 85 -0.30 0.16 -26.12
C SER A 85 0.91 0.16 -27.02
N SER A 86 0.72 0.50 -28.28
CA SER A 86 1.76 0.64 -29.28
C SER A 86 1.99 2.11 -29.60
N THR A 87 3.20 2.56 -29.45
CA THR A 87 3.63 3.92 -29.78
C THR A 87 4.82 3.89 -30.73
N ASN A 88 5.22 5.02 -31.27
CA ASN A 88 6.40 5.08 -32.13
C ASN A 88 7.64 4.58 -31.37
N GLY A 89 8.19 3.47 -31.85
CA GLY A 89 9.39 2.86 -31.29
C GLY A 89 9.22 2.10 -29.97
N PHE A 90 7.99 1.90 -29.45
CA PHE A 90 7.80 1.26 -28.16
C PHE A 90 6.47 0.50 -28.04
N SER A 91 6.52 -0.71 -27.48
CA SER A 91 5.37 -1.55 -27.16
C SER A 91 5.29 -1.82 -25.67
N VAL A 92 4.09 -1.71 -25.11
CA VAL A 92 3.78 -2.12 -23.72
C VAL A 92 2.61 -3.07 -23.74
N VAL A 93 2.74 -4.23 -23.10
CA VAL A 93 1.68 -5.22 -22.96
C VAL A 93 1.45 -5.52 -21.48
N TRP A 94 0.21 -5.35 -21.01
CA TRP A 94 -0.22 -5.67 -19.65
C TRP A 94 -0.95 -7.00 -19.66
N VAL A 95 -0.44 -7.98 -18.93
CA VAL A 95 -1.02 -9.31 -18.76
C VAL A 95 -1.61 -9.41 -17.35
N GLU A 96 -2.93 -9.37 -17.25
CA GLU A 96 -3.65 -9.51 -15.99
C GLU A 96 -4.02 -10.98 -15.76
N PHE A 97 -3.67 -11.47 -14.58
CA PHE A 97 -3.96 -12.83 -14.14
C PHE A 97 -5.17 -12.86 -13.19
N ASP A 98 -5.69 -14.05 -12.96
CA ASP A 98 -6.72 -14.26 -11.93
C ASP A 98 -6.22 -13.84 -10.55
N TRP A 99 -7.15 -13.37 -9.72
CA TRP A 99 -6.86 -12.75 -8.42
C TRP A 99 -6.09 -13.62 -7.44
N GLU A 100 -6.20 -14.94 -7.56
CA GLU A 100 -5.54 -15.91 -6.69
C GLU A 100 -4.16 -16.33 -7.19
N THR A 101 -3.74 -15.86 -8.37
CA THR A 101 -2.46 -16.20 -8.95
C THR A 101 -1.33 -15.49 -8.22
N ASP A 102 -0.31 -16.24 -7.81
CA ASP A 102 0.92 -15.64 -7.27
C ASP A 102 1.65 -14.83 -8.35
N VAL A 103 2.08 -13.62 -8.01
CA VAL A 103 2.70 -12.70 -8.98
C VAL A 103 4.04 -13.21 -9.49
N TYR A 104 4.80 -13.98 -8.69
CA TYR A 104 6.08 -14.56 -9.13
C TYR A 104 5.83 -15.69 -10.12
N LEU A 105 4.82 -16.52 -9.87
CA LEU A 105 4.38 -17.55 -10.82
C LEU A 105 3.89 -16.91 -12.12
N ALA A 106 3.07 -15.85 -12.04
CA ALA A 106 2.62 -15.10 -13.22
C ALA A 106 3.81 -14.58 -14.06
N ARG A 107 4.82 -13.99 -13.40
CA ARG A 107 6.06 -13.52 -14.07
C ARG A 107 6.85 -14.66 -14.70
N GLN A 108 6.95 -15.80 -14.05
CA GLN A 108 7.61 -16.98 -14.60
C GLN A 108 6.90 -17.45 -15.87
N ILE A 109 5.58 -17.62 -15.84
CA ILE A 109 4.77 -18.03 -17.00
C ILE A 109 4.99 -17.08 -18.17
N VAL A 110 4.93 -15.76 -17.92
CA VAL A 110 5.17 -14.76 -18.98
C VAL A 110 6.60 -14.84 -19.50
N SER A 111 7.59 -14.98 -18.63
CA SER A 111 9.01 -15.09 -19.03
C SER A 111 9.25 -16.29 -19.95
N GLU A 112 8.65 -17.45 -19.66
CA GLU A 112 8.73 -18.63 -20.52
C GLU A 112 8.12 -18.38 -21.91
N LYS A 113 6.96 -17.69 -21.98
CA LYS A 113 6.33 -17.32 -23.25
C LYS A 113 7.17 -16.33 -24.04
N LEU A 114 7.77 -15.33 -23.36
CA LEU A 114 8.64 -14.34 -23.99
C LEU A 114 9.92 -14.95 -24.56
N ALA A 115 10.49 -15.96 -23.94
CA ALA A 115 11.66 -16.65 -24.45
C ALA A 115 11.40 -17.21 -25.85
N VAL A 116 10.22 -17.79 -26.07
CA VAL A 116 9.84 -18.36 -27.38
C VAL A 116 9.55 -17.26 -28.41
N VAL A 117 8.78 -16.22 -28.02
CA VAL A 117 8.40 -15.18 -29.00
C VAL A 117 9.56 -14.27 -29.37
N SER A 118 10.55 -14.12 -28.51
CA SER A 118 11.73 -13.27 -28.79
C SER A 118 12.51 -13.68 -30.02
N GLU A 119 12.49 -14.97 -30.37
CA GLU A 119 13.17 -15.50 -31.58
C GLU A 119 12.41 -15.16 -32.86
N SER A 120 11.12 -14.87 -32.79
CA SER A 120 10.26 -14.53 -33.92
C SER A 120 10.16 -13.03 -34.21
N LEU A 121 10.67 -12.18 -33.33
CA LEU A 121 10.65 -10.73 -33.52
C LEU A 121 11.72 -10.27 -34.53
N PRO A 122 11.51 -9.14 -35.24
CA PRO A 122 12.49 -8.56 -36.15
C PRO A 122 13.83 -8.27 -35.44
N SER A 123 14.93 -8.45 -36.17
CA SER A 123 16.30 -8.31 -35.62
C SER A 123 16.67 -6.90 -35.14
N ASN A 124 15.95 -5.88 -35.59
CA ASN A 124 16.10 -4.47 -35.14
C ASN A 124 15.24 -4.10 -33.92
N VAL A 125 14.47 -5.05 -33.37
CA VAL A 125 13.66 -4.88 -32.17
C VAL A 125 14.45 -5.34 -30.95
N GLY A 126 14.35 -4.59 -29.86
CA GLY A 126 14.93 -4.98 -28.59
C GLY A 126 14.27 -6.25 -28.02
N LYS A 127 14.98 -6.96 -27.14
CA LYS A 127 14.39 -8.12 -26.47
C LYS A 127 13.25 -7.66 -25.54
N PRO A 128 12.07 -8.33 -25.59
CA PRO A 128 11.01 -8.05 -24.63
C PRO A 128 11.51 -8.22 -23.19
N THR A 129 11.28 -7.22 -22.37
CA THR A 129 11.68 -7.21 -20.95
C THR A 129 10.46 -7.11 -20.04
N LEU A 130 10.53 -7.78 -18.90
CA LEU A 130 9.49 -7.64 -17.88
C LEU A 130 9.68 -6.33 -17.15
N GLY A 131 8.61 -5.54 -17.09
CA GLY A 131 8.54 -4.35 -16.27
C GLY A 131 8.74 -4.66 -14.79
N PRO A 132 8.96 -3.62 -13.97
CA PRO A 132 9.13 -3.77 -12.54
C PRO A 132 7.85 -4.33 -11.92
N GLN A 133 8.03 -5.02 -10.79
CA GLN A 133 6.95 -5.54 -9.99
C GLN A 133 6.37 -4.38 -9.18
N SER A 134 5.35 -3.74 -9.70
CA SER A 134 4.71 -2.59 -9.05
C SER A 134 3.19 -2.78 -8.96
N SER A 135 2.63 -2.25 -7.90
CA SER A 135 1.18 -2.08 -7.74
C SER A 135 0.70 -0.87 -8.56
N ILE A 136 -0.57 -0.86 -8.98
CA ILE A 136 -1.21 0.34 -9.57
C ILE A 136 -1.14 1.53 -8.58
N LEU A 137 -1.21 1.23 -7.28
CA LEU A 137 -1.05 2.20 -6.19
C LEU A 137 0.38 2.22 -5.63
N GLY A 138 1.36 1.75 -6.42
CA GLY A 138 2.74 1.59 -5.98
C GLY A 138 3.56 2.88 -5.94
N GLU A 139 3.14 3.92 -6.64
CA GLU A 139 3.80 5.22 -6.56
C GLU A 139 3.60 5.80 -5.15
N MET A 140 4.69 5.92 -4.41
CA MET A 140 4.62 6.29 -3.01
C MET A 140 5.25 7.64 -2.67
N LEU A 141 6.24 8.05 -3.44
CA LEU A 141 7.02 9.25 -3.19
C LEU A 141 7.52 9.86 -4.49
N ILE A 142 7.40 11.17 -4.65
CA ILE A 142 8.08 11.93 -5.70
C ILE A 142 9.11 12.83 -5.03
N VAL A 143 10.37 12.59 -5.37
CA VAL A 143 11.51 13.37 -4.92
C VAL A 143 11.86 14.40 -5.98
N GLY A 144 11.90 15.68 -5.63
CA GLY A 144 12.31 16.78 -6.49
C GLY A 144 13.75 17.15 -6.23
N LEU A 145 14.50 17.39 -7.31
CA LEU A 145 15.84 17.97 -7.28
C LEU A 145 15.82 19.29 -8.00
N THR A 146 16.22 20.35 -7.30
CA THR A 146 16.41 21.70 -7.86
C THR A 146 17.80 22.18 -7.55
N ALA A 147 18.34 23.02 -8.41
CA ALA A 147 19.63 23.66 -8.20
C ALA A 147 19.59 25.11 -8.67
N ASP A 148 20.41 25.95 -8.07
CA ASP A 148 20.50 27.37 -8.44
C ASP A 148 21.64 27.63 -9.47
N SER A 149 22.73 26.86 -9.44
CA SER A 149 23.90 27.00 -10.31
C SER A 149 24.32 25.74 -11.05
N THR A 150 24.02 24.57 -10.50
CA THR A 150 24.30 23.27 -11.14
C THR A 150 23.48 23.11 -12.42
N SER A 151 24.14 22.71 -13.51
CA SER A 151 23.48 22.52 -14.82
C SER A 151 22.45 21.40 -14.80
N MET A 152 21.44 21.45 -15.68
CA MET A 152 20.44 20.39 -15.80
C MET A 152 21.06 19.04 -16.25
N LEU A 153 22.20 19.07 -16.94
CA LEU A 153 23.00 17.88 -17.27
C LEU A 153 23.60 17.23 -16.02
N ASP A 154 24.22 18.04 -15.17
CA ASP A 154 24.85 17.53 -13.95
C ASP A 154 23.81 17.13 -12.91
N LEU A 155 22.71 17.90 -12.77
CA LEU A 155 21.62 17.58 -11.89
C LEU A 155 20.97 16.24 -12.26
N ARG A 156 20.78 15.99 -13.56
CA ARG A 156 20.30 14.69 -14.07
C ARG A 156 21.32 13.58 -13.81
N THR A 157 22.59 13.84 -13.99
CA THR A 157 23.66 12.87 -13.71
C THR A 157 23.68 12.49 -12.22
N ILE A 158 23.53 13.45 -11.32
CA ILE A 158 23.39 13.20 -9.87
C ILE A 158 22.16 12.34 -9.59
N ALA A 159 21.02 12.64 -10.24
CA ALA A 159 19.79 11.86 -10.07
C ALA A 159 19.96 10.40 -10.49
N ASP A 160 20.53 10.16 -11.69
CA ASP A 160 20.64 8.83 -12.28
C ASP A 160 21.73 7.97 -11.62
N TRP A 161 22.88 8.56 -11.24
CA TRP A 161 24.07 7.83 -10.81
C TRP A 161 24.34 7.88 -9.30
N THR A 162 23.78 8.85 -8.58
CA THR A 162 23.98 8.97 -7.15
C THR A 162 22.71 8.66 -6.37
N ILE A 163 21.60 9.34 -6.68
CA ILE A 163 20.37 9.23 -5.89
C ILE A 163 19.58 7.98 -6.24
N ARG A 164 19.32 7.73 -7.52
CA ARG A 164 18.57 6.56 -7.99
C ARG A 164 19.15 5.22 -7.50
N PRO A 165 20.46 4.92 -7.61
CA PRO A 165 21.00 3.67 -7.11
C PRO A 165 20.88 3.54 -5.58
N ARG A 166 21.01 4.65 -4.85
CA ARG A 166 20.86 4.65 -3.39
C ARG A 166 19.43 4.35 -2.98
N LEU A 167 18.42 4.93 -3.65
CA LEU A 167 17.02 4.64 -3.40
C LEU A 167 16.67 3.20 -3.78
N LEU A 168 17.17 2.70 -4.90
CA LEU A 168 16.97 1.30 -5.34
C LEU A 168 17.60 0.28 -4.39
N SER A 169 18.69 0.63 -3.70
CA SER A 169 19.32 -0.24 -2.70
C SER A 169 18.52 -0.34 -1.39
N THR A 170 17.51 0.50 -1.20
CA THR A 170 16.60 0.41 -0.06
C THR A 170 15.62 -0.73 -0.29
N GLY A 171 15.61 -1.73 0.61
CA GLY A 171 14.69 -2.87 0.50
C GLY A 171 13.23 -2.41 0.47
N GLY A 172 12.45 -2.95 -0.47
CA GLY A 172 11.05 -2.60 -0.67
C GLY A 172 10.78 -1.63 -1.83
N VAL A 173 11.82 -1.02 -2.44
CA VAL A 173 11.68 -0.23 -3.66
C VAL A 173 11.65 -1.14 -4.88
N ALA A 174 10.62 -0.99 -5.73
CA ALA A 174 10.50 -1.73 -6.98
C ALA A 174 11.17 -1.01 -8.15
N GLN A 175 11.01 0.31 -8.21
CA GLN A 175 11.50 1.15 -9.29
C GLN A 175 11.72 2.59 -8.81
N VAL A 176 12.69 3.25 -9.45
CA VAL A 176 12.85 4.71 -9.38
C VAL A 176 12.93 5.23 -10.82
N ALA A 177 11.89 5.92 -11.25
CA ALA A 177 11.83 6.57 -12.57
C ALA A 177 12.31 8.01 -12.44
N VAL A 178 13.17 8.45 -13.37
CA VAL A 178 13.72 9.80 -13.38
C VAL A 178 13.14 10.57 -14.56
N LEU A 179 12.51 11.72 -14.29
CA LEU A 179 11.89 12.61 -15.27
C LEU A 179 12.51 13.99 -15.21
N GLY A 180 12.65 14.63 -16.36
CA GLY A 180 13.27 15.95 -16.45
C GLY A 180 14.80 15.93 -16.44
N GLY A 181 15.40 17.08 -16.56
CA GLY A 181 16.84 17.22 -16.75
C GLY A 181 17.32 16.77 -18.13
N ASP A 182 18.58 16.97 -18.38
CA ASP A 182 19.22 16.63 -19.65
C ASP A 182 20.12 15.40 -19.46
N ILE A 183 19.85 14.33 -20.22
CA ILE A 183 20.68 13.12 -20.16
C ILE A 183 22.00 13.42 -20.87
N LYS A 184 23.09 13.25 -20.12
CA LYS A 184 24.45 13.49 -20.59
C LYS A 184 24.86 12.42 -21.58
N GLU A 185 25.30 12.83 -22.77
CA GLU A 185 25.89 11.96 -23.78
C GLU A 185 27.11 12.61 -24.43
N TYR A 186 28.03 11.79 -24.90
CA TYR A 186 29.15 12.23 -25.74
C TYR A 186 28.67 12.27 -27.19
N GLN A 187 28.66 13.47 -27.76
CA GLN A 187 28.20 13.72 -29.12
C GLN A 187 29.39 13.87 -30.05
N ILE A 188 29.38 13.09 -31.12
CA ILE A 188 30.33 13.20 -32.22
C ILE A 188 29.55 13.81 -33.39
N GLN A 189 29.68 15.12 -33.56
CA GLN A 189 28.98 15.82 -34.65
C GLN A 189 29.86 15.83 -35.89
N LEU A 190 29.50 14.96 -36.84
CA LEU A 190 30.26 14.81 -38.09
C LEU A 190 30.08 16.01 -39.01
N ASP A 191 31.17 16.45 -39.61
CA ASP A 191 31.19 17.46 -40.66
C ASP A 191 31.32 16.75 -42.05
N PRO A 192 30.28 16.77 -42.87
CA PRO A 192 30.30 16.07 -44.16
C PRO A 192 31.32 16.64 -45.15
N GLU A 193 31.71 17.92 -45.02
CA GLU A 193 32.71 18.53 -45.92
C GLU A 193 34.13 18.11 -45.55
N ARG A 194 34.43 18.09 -44.25
CA ARG A 194 35.69 17.58 -43.71
C ARG A 194 35.84 16.07 -44.01
N MET A 195 34.79 15.29 -43.83
CA MET A 195 34.80 13.86 -44.16
C MET A 195 35.13 13.62 -45.62
N ARG A 196 34.52 14.40 -46.54
CA ARG A 196 34.81 14.32 -47.97
C ARG A 196 36.27 14.76 -48.27
N HIS A 197 36.76 15.78 -47.61
CA HIS A 197 38.13 16.26 -47.79
C HIS A 197 39.17 15.18 -47.45
N TYR A 198 38.96 14.50 -46.32
CA TYR A 198 39.85 13.44 -45.83
C TYR A 198 39.53 12.04 -46.41
N GLY A 199 38.51 11.89 -47.25
CA GLY A 199 38.10 10.61 -47.82
C GLY A 199 37.69 9.59 -46.77
N VAL A 200 37.02 10.04 -45.69
CA VAL A 200 36.52 9.19 -44.61
C VAL A 200 35.03 8.91 -44.80
N THR A 201 34.65 7.65 -44.67
CA THR A 201 33.28 7.19 -44.78
C THR A 201 32.60 7.12 -43.39
N LEU A 202 31.27 7.20 -43.37
CA LEU A 202 30.49 7.04 -42.15
C LEU A 202 30.74 5.69 -41.46
N THR A 203 30.91 4.62 -42.28
CA THR A 203 31.17 3.26 -41.76
C THR A 203 32.50 3.18 -41.01
N GLU A 204 33.55 3.84 -41.52
CA GLU A 204 34.85 3.92 -40.83
C GLU A 204 34.71 4.62 -39.47
N VAL A 205 34.00 5.75 -39.42
CA VAL A 205 33.75 6.46 -38.16
C VAL A 205 32.96 5.60 -37.18
N MET A 206 31.89 4.92 -37.62
CA MET A 206 31.08 4.05 -36.77
C MET A 206 31.90 2.90 -36.18
N ASN A 207 32.79 2.29 -36.98
CA ASN A 207 33.64 1.20 -36.49
C ASN A 207 34.63 1.70 -35.43
N VAL A 208 35.30 2.83 -35.69
CA VAL A 208 36.21 3.44 -34.73
C VAL A 208 35.49 3.84 -33.45
N THR A 209 34.31 4.45 -33.56
CA THR A 209 33.53 4.85 -32.40
C THR A 209 33.14 3.66 -31.49
N ARG A 210 32.90 2.47 -32.08
CA ARG A 210 32.62 1.26 -31.31
C ARG A 210 33.84 0.74 -30.54
N GLU A 211 35.04 0.94 -31.06
CA GLU A 211 36.27 0.36 -30.53
C GLU A 211 37.14 1.34 -29.75
N MET A 212 37.03 2.65 -29.98
CA MET A 212 37.92 3.67 -29.47
C MET A 212 37.97 3.78 -27.94
N ASN A 213 36.98 3.28 -27.22
CA ASN A 213 36.86 3.37 -25.76
C ASN A 213 36.79 1.98 -25.07
N LEU A 214 37.35 0.96 -25.67
CA LEU A 214 37.41 -0.40 -25.13
C LEU A 214 38.82 -0.69 -24.60
N ASN A 215 38.87 -1.15 -23.35
CA ASN A 215 40.14 -1.64 -22.78
C ASN A 215 40.54 -2.95 -23.46
N ALA A 216 41.79 -3.02 -23.89
CA ALA A 216 42.34 -4.22 -24.50
C ALA A 216 42.88 -5.16 -23.40
N ASN A 217 42.55 -6.44 -23.53
CA ASN A 217 43.15 -7.49 -22.70
C ASN A 217 44.43 -7.99 -23.40
N GLY A 218 45.59 -7.69 -22.79
CA GLY A 218 46.91 -8.12 -23.27
C GLY A 218 47.33 -9.54 -22.80
N GLY A 219 46.45 -10.24 -22.09
CA GLY A 219 46.74 -11.56 -21.55
C GLY A 219 47.52 -11.50 -20.23
N VAL A 220 48.29 -12.56 -19.99
CA VAL A 220 49.05 -12.76 -18.76
C VAL A 220 50.50 -13.04 -19.07
N LEU A 221 51.39 -12.34 -18.38
CA LEU A 221 52.83 -12.58 -18.43
C LEU A 221 53.24 -13.34 -17.16
N TYR A 222 53.90 -14.45 -17.30
CA TYR A 222 54.49 -15.23 -16.20
C TYR A 222 55.99 -14.97 -16.12
N GLU A 223 56.43 -14.35 -15.04
CA GLU A 223 57.84 -14.06 -14.81
C GLU A 223 58.23 -14.25 -13.35
N TYR A 224 59.33 -14.97 -13.09
CA TYR A 224 59.86 -15.24 -11.76
C TYR A 224 58.85 -15.82 -10.75
N GLY A 225 57.93 -16.68 -11.22
CA GLY A 225 56.90 -17.28 -10.36
C GLY A 225 55.70 -16.36 -10.03
N ASN A 226 55.66 -15.17 -10.60
CA ASN A 226 54.55 -14.23 -10.49
C ASN A 226 53.72 -14.16 -11.80
N GLU A 227 52.46 -13.91 -11.66
CA GLU A 227 51.53 -13.68 -12.74
C GLU A 227 51.25 -12.19 -12.89
N TYR A 228 51.53 -11.62 -14.04
CA TYR A 228 51.27 -10.21 -14.36
C TYR A 228 50.18 -10.10 -15.41
N ILE A 229 49.06 -9.46 -15.04
CA ILE A 229 47.98 -9.18 -16.00
C ILE A 229 48.38 -7.96 -16.84
N VAL A 230 48.49 -8.17 -18.15
CA VAL A 230 48.76 -7.09 -19.12
C VAL A 230 47.42 -6.52 -19.60
N ARG A 231 47.21 -5.25 -19.38
CA ARG A 231 45.97 -4.57 -19.76
C ARG A 231 46.26 -3.24 -20.46
N GLY A 232 45.76 -3.08 -21.66
CA GLY A 232 45.73 -1.79 -22.38
C GLY A 232 44.56 -0.95 -21.84
N VAL A 233 44.85 0.15 -21.14
CA VAL A 233 43.82 1.07 -20.62
C VAL A 233 43.65 2.22 -21.62
N ILE A 234 42.64 2.11 -22.47
CA ILE A 234 42.29 3.12 -23.48
C ILE A 234 41.02 3.87 -23.07
N SER A 235 40.17 3.24 -22.24
CA SER A 235 38.92 3.82 -21.78
C SER A 235 39.14 5.15 -21.05
N THR A 236 38.45 6.19 -21.53
CA THR A 236 38.52 7.56 -21.01
C THR A 236 37.16 8.24 -21.01
N ASP A 237 36.98 9.16 -20.10
CA ASP A 237 35.80 10.05 -20.00
C ASP A 237 36.11 11.49 -20.49
N ARG A 238 37.35 11.71 -20.93
CA ARG A 238 37.83 13.05 -21.39
C ARG A 238 37.54 13.23 -22.87
N VAL A 239 36.78 14.26 -23.19
CA VAL A 239 36.40 14.60 -24.57
C VAL A 239 37.65 14.81 -25.46
N GLU A 240 38.71 15.48 -24.92
CA GLU A 240 39.93 15.76 -25.65
C GLU A 240 40.71 14.49 -26.03
N GLN A 241 40.57 13.42 -25.24
CA GLN A 241 41.20 12.14 -25.55
C GLN A 241 40.35 11.35 -26.55
N LEU A 242 39.02 11.40 -26.44
CA LEU A 242 38.13 10.80 -27.42
C LEU A 242 38.28 11.46 -28.80
N ALA A 243 38.42 12.76 -28.86
CA ALA A 243 38.64 13.54 -30.08
C ALA A 243 39.90 13.13 -30.82
N LYS A 244 40.93 12.64 -30.11
CA LYS A 244 42.20 12.17 -30.69
C LYS A 244 42.17 10.71 -31.17
N ALA A 245 41.01 10.07 -31.19
CA ALA A 245 40.90 8.71 -31.77
C ALA A 245 41.28 8.74 -33.24
N VAL A 246 42.14 7.78 -33.67
CA VAL A 246 42.59 7.66 -35.03
C VAL A 246 41.50 6.98 -35.88
N VAL A 247 40.95 7.69 -36.85
CA VAL A 247 39.92 7.18 -37.75
C VAL A 247 40.51 6.45 -38.94
N LYS A 248 41.56 7.02 -39.53
CA LYS A 248 42.21 6.47 -40.75
C LYS A 248 43.66 6.91 -40.78
N LEU A 249 44.53 6.12 -41.36
CA LEU A 249 45.87 6.52 -41.71
C LEU A 249 45.85 7.06 -43.15
N GLN A 250 46.27 8.27 -43.35
CA GLN A 250 46.42 8.81 -44.69
C GLN A 250 47.68 8.21 -45.33
N ASP A 251 47.50 7.41 -46.36
CA ASP A 251 48.64 6.89 -47.12
C ASP A 251 49.41 8.05 -47.71
N GLY A 252 50.56 8.33 -47.15
CA GLY A 252 51.53 9.18 -47.81
C GLY A 252 51.86 8.59 -49.16
N SER A 253 51.75 9.39 -50.20
CA SER A 253 52.02 9.05 -51.61
C SER A 253 53.04 7.91 -51.73
N VAL A 254 52.68 6.86 -52.48
CA VAL A 254 53.53 5.71 -52.77
C VAL A 254 54.86 6.20 -53.28
N GLN A 255 55.86 6.29 -52.44
CA GLN A 255 57.23 6.40 -52.89
C GLN A 255 57.70 5.02 -53.37
N PRO A 256 58.40 4.94 -54.48
CA PRO A 256 58.85 3.64 -55.02
C PRO A 256 59.75 2.98 -53.97
N ALA A 257 59.66 1.64 -53.89
CA ALA A 257 60.26 0.73 -52.90
C ALA A 257 61.80 0.79 -52.75
N THR A 258 62.44 1.87 -53.16
CA THR A 258 63.91 2.09 -53.12
C THR A 258 64.37 3.16 -52.12
N SER A 259 63.47 3.80 -51.37
CA SER A 259 63.89 4.79 -50.35
C SER A 259 63.72 4.19 -48.94
N ASN A 260 64.81 4.13 -48.19
CA ASN A 260 64.85 3.78 -46.77
C ASN A 260 64.24 4.89 -45.88
N ALA A 261 63.27 5.65 -46.36
CA ALA A 261 62.58 6.66 -45.58
C ALA A 261 61.49 5.97 -44.70
N PRO A 262 61.38 6.32 -43.41
CA PRO A 262 60.34 5.74 -42.56
C PRO A 262 58.97 6.13 -43.13
N TYR A 263 58.05 5.17 -43.18
CA TYR A 263 56.65 5.37 -43.55
C TYR A 263 56.09 6.48 -42.65
N SER A 264 55.81 7.64 -43.23
CA SER A 264 55.17 8.74 -42.51
C SER A 264 53.69 8.81 -42.92
N ALA A 265 52.91 7.85 -42.40
CA ALA A 265 51.45 7.93 -42.51
C ALA A 265 50.96 8.93 -41.45
N SER A 266 50.33 9.99 -41.88
CA SER A 266 49.71 10.96 -40.94
C SER A 266 48.35 10.38 -40.50
N PRO A 267 48.09 10.25 -39.19
CA PRO A 267 46.81 9.83 -38.72
C PRO A 267 45.76 10.93 -38.93
N ILE A 268 44.59 10.56 -39.43
CA ILE A 268 43.40 11.41 -39.46
C ILE A 268 42.66 11.14 -38.12
N LEU A 269 42.54 12.17 -37.31
CA LEU A 269 41.90 12.09 -36.02
C LEU A 269 40.40 12.39 -36.10
N LEU A 270 39.65 11.96 -35.10
CA LEU A 270 38.22 12.24 -35.05
C LEU A 270 37.92 13.75 -34.99
N GLU A 271 38.75 14.54 -34.36
CA GLU A 271 38.66 16.01 -34.30
C GLU A 271 38.87 16.70 -35.66
N ASP A 272 39.55 16.05 -36.60
CA ASP A 272 39.73 16.57 -37.94
C ASP A 272 38.44 16.53 -38.78
N ILE A 273 37.53 15.60 -38.48
CA ILE A 273 36.31 15.32 -39.26
C ILE A 273 35.01 15.59 -38.47
N ALA A 274 35.10 15.79 -37.16
CA ALA A 274 33.95 15.95 -36.28
C ALA A 274 34.23 16.95 -35.13
N ASP A 275 33.16 17.49 -34.58
CA ASP A 275 33.19 18.18 -33.28
C ASP A 275 32.75 17.20 -32.18
N VAL A 276 33.66 16.91 -31.26
CA VAL A 276 33.43 16.01 -30.14
C VAL A 276 33.15 16.81 -28.88
N ARG A 277 31.95 16.65 -28.31
CA ARG A 277 31.53 17.41 -27.14
C ARG A 277 30.58 16.65 -26.24
N ILE A 278 30.41 17.12 -25.01
CA ILE A 278 29.32 16.68 -24.11
C ILE A 278 28.07 17.48 -24.47
N GLY A 279 26.97 16.80 -24.65
CA GLY A 279 25.68 17.41 -24.95
C GLY A 279 24.51 16.70 -24.30
N ALA A 280 23.33 17.27 -24.47
CA ALA A 280 22.08 16.69 -24.03
C ALA A 280 21.54 15.71 -25.07
N LYS A 281 21.07 14.55 -24.64
CA LYS A 281 20.41 13.57 -25.51
C LYS A 281 19.16 14.16 -26.17
N LEU A 282 19.02 13.95 -27.47
CA LEU A 282 17.86 14.37 -28.26
C LEU A 282 17.16 13.14 -28.87
N PRO A 283 15.81 13.12 -28.93
CA PRO A 283 14.87 14.09 -28.36
C PRO A 283 14.85 14.04 -26.82
N LYS A 284 14.51 15.17 -26.17
CA LYS A 284 14.34 15.19 -24.71
C LYS A 284 13.15 14.30 -24.31
N LEU A 285 13.33 13.43 -23.31
CA LEU A 285 12.32 12.50 -22.83
C LEU A 285 11.25 13.13 -21.93
N GLY A 286 11.32 14.42 -21.70
CA GLY A 286 10.40 15.20 -20.88
C GLY A 286 11.11 16.29 -20.09
N THR A 287 10.33 17.21 -19.57
CA THR A 287 10.78 18.30 -18.70
C THR A 287 10.03 18.24 -17.39
N ALA A 288 10.66 18.70 -16.32
CA ALA A 288 10.04 18.78 -15.02
C ALA A 288 10.32 20.14 -14.38
N SER A 289 9.39 20.59 -13.54
CA SER A 289 9.57 21.79 -12.74
C SER A 289 9.02 21.59 -11.34
N GLU A 290 9.63 22.24 -10.36
CA GLU A 290 9.15 22.31 -8.99
C GLU A 290 9.08 23.77 -8.55
N ARG A 291 7.92 24.23 -8.11
CA ARG A 291 7.67 25.61 -7.67
C ARG A 291 8.14 26.66 -8.69
N GLY A 292 7.94 26.37 -9.99
CA GLY A 292 8.33 27.27 -11.09
C GLY A 292 9.81 27.26 -11.46
N LYS A 293 10.66 26.44 -10.83
CA LYS A 293 12.06 26.23 -11.19
C LYS A 293 12.23 24.94 -11.99
N PRO A 294 13.14 24.90 -12.98
CA PRO A 294 13.50 23.63 -13.62
C PRO A 294 13.96 22.61 -12.57
N ALA A 295 13.53 21.38 -12.71
CA ALA A 295 13.78 20.33 -11.73
C ALA A 295 14.03 18.97 -12.40
N VAL A 296 14.58 18.05 -11.63
CA VAL A 296 14.59 16.62 -11.94
C VAL A 296 13.72 15.91 -10.90
N LEU A 297 12.75 15.14 -11.36
CA LEU A 297 11.84 14.40 -10.48
C LEU A 297 12.19 12.91 -10.49
N LEU A 298 12.21 12.30 -9.30
CA LEU A 298 12.37 10.86 -9.16
C LEU A 298 11.07 10.30 -8.54
N THR A 299 10.33 9.53 -9.34
CA THR A 299 9.15 8.81 -8.86
C THR A 299 9.58 7.47 -8.30
N VAL A 300 9.34 7.27 -7.01
CA VAL A 300 9.67 6.03 -6.30
C VAL A 300 8.42 5.16 -6.21
N THR A 301 8.55 3.92 -6.68
CA THR A 301 7.49 2.92 -6.65
C THR A 301 7.88 1.79 -5.70
N LYS A 302 6.95 1.40 -4.81
CA LYS A 302 7.18 0.32 -3.85
C LYS A 302 6.88 -1.06 -4.44
N GLN A 303 7.50 -2.09 -3.87
CA GLN A 303 7.14 -3.48 -4.12
C GLN A 303 5.78 -3.81 -3.46
N PRO A 304 5.02 -4.79 -3.99
CA PRO A 304 3.84 -5.31 -3.31
C PRO A 304 4.17 -5.79 -1.89
N ALA A 305 3.20 -5.71 -1.00
CA ALA A 305 3.33 -6.12 0.41
C ALA A 305 4.40 -5.38 1.23
N THR A 306 4.89 -4.21 0.77
CA THR A 306 5.81 -3.37 1.54
C THR A 306 5.05 -2.25 2.24
N SER A 307 5.34 -2.02 3.53
CA SER A 307 4.77 -0.91 4.30
C SER A 307 5.19 0.44 3.72
N THR A 308 4.21 1.25 3.32
CA THR A 308 4.46 2.58 2.77
C THR A 308 5.06 3.54 3.80
N LEU A 309 4.61 3.46 5.05
CA LEU A 309 5.08 4.35 6.13
C LEU A 309 6.55 4.07 6.46
N GLU A 310 6.89 2.80 6.73
CA GLU A 310 8.25 2.40 7.08
C GLU A 310 9.23 2.67 5.93
N LEU A 311 8.82 2.36 4.69
CA LEU A 311 9.66 2.61 3.52
C LEU A 311 9.88 4.12 3.31
N THR A 312 8.85 4.96 3.51
CA THR A 312 8.99 6.42 3.41
C THR A 312 10.03 6.94 4.40
N ASP A 313 9.99 6.50 5.66
CA ASP A 313 10.94 6.93 6.68
C ASP A 313 12.38 6.51 6.36
N LYS A 314 12.57 5.28 5.85
CA LYS A 314 13.89 4.79 5.39
C LYS A 314 14.41 5.63 4.22
N LEU A 315 13.57 5.93 3.24
CA LEU A 315 13.93 6.74 2.08
C LEU A 315 14.27 8.19 2.47
N GLU A 316 13.46 8.81 3.34
CA GLU A 316 13.73 10.17 3.82
C GLU A 316 15.04 10.25 4.61
N THR A 317 15.29 9.26 5.46
CA THR A 317 16.57 9.18 6.20
C THR A 317 17.74 9.06 5.22
N SER A 318 17.63 8.20 4.22
CA SER A 318 18.64 8.00 3.18
C SER A 318 18.87 9.28 2.35
N LEU A 319 17.79 10.01 2.00
CA LEU A 319 17.87 11.28 1.27
C LEU A 319 18.50 12.40 2.11
N LYS A 320 18.19 12.48 3.40
CA LYS A 320 18.83 13.42 4.33
C LYS A 320 20.35 13.18 4.45
N ASP A 321 20.75 11.91 4.46
CA ASP A 321 22.18 11.58 4.48
C ASP A 321 22.87 11.88 3.14
N LEU A 322 22.22 11.63 2.02
CA LEU A 322 22.71 11.99 0.70
C LEU A 322 22.86 13.51 0.55
N GLN A 323 21.91 14.30 1.04
CA GLN A 323 21.93 15.77 0.96
C GLN A 323 23.23 16.37 1.51
N LYS A 324 23.84 15.72 2.51
CA LYS A 324 25.12 16.20 3.11
C LYS A 324 26.31 16.10 2.15
N ASN A 325 26.22 15.20 1.16
CA ASN A 325 27.29 14.89 0.21
C ASN A 325 27.05 15.49 -1.19
N LEU A 326 25.90 16.15 -1.40
CA LEU A 326 25.57 16.81 -2.66
C LEU A 326 26.17 18.22 -2.72
N PRO A 327 26.33 18.79 -3.93
CA PRO A 327 26.68 20.21 -4.07
C PRO A 327 25.76 21.09 -3.23
N PRO A 328 26.28 22.19 -2.62
CA PRO A 328 25.50 23.03 -1.69
C PRO A 328 24.26 23.68 -2.28
N ASP A 329 24.25 23.90 -3.59
CA ASP A 329 23.14 24.51 -4.32
C ASP A 329 22.07 23.51 -4.76
N VAL A 330 22.35 22.22 -4.69
CA VAL A 330 21.39 21.15 -5.01
C VAL A 330 20.50 20.89 -3.80
N LYS A 331 19.19 21.05 -3.98
CA LYS A 331 18.17 20.83 -2.95
C LYS A 331 17.34 19.62 -3.28
N VAL A 332 17.15 18.76 -2.29
CA VAL A 332 16.27 17.58 -2.36
C VAL A 332 14.97 17.92 -1.65
N SER A 333 13.85 17.76 -2.33
CA SER A 333 12.50 17.96 -1.80
C SER A 333 11.72 16.65 -1.83
N THR A 334 11.00 16.33 -0.76
CA THR A 334 10.08 15.18 -0.67
C THR A 334 8.62 15.62 -0.55
N ASP A 335 8.34 16.92 -0.77
CA ASP A 335 7.03 17.53 -0.52
C ASP A 335 6.09 17.52 -1.73
N ILE A 336 6.52 17.04 -2.89
CA ILE A 336 5.75 17.07 -4.15
C ILE A 336 4.58 16.09 -4.06
N PHE A 337 4.87 14.84 -3.81
CA PHE A 337 3.89 13.79 -3.59
C PHE A 337 4.41 12.81 -2.55
N ARG A 338 3.57 12.48 -1.57
CA ARG A 338 3.90 11.59 -0.47
C ARG A 338 2.66 10.83 -0.03
N GLN A 339 2.56 9.58 -0.43
CA GLN A 339 1.42 8.71 -0.12
C GLN A 339 1.26 8.50 1.40
N SER A 340 2.37 8.51 2.16
CA SER A 340 2.30 8.37 3.62
C SER A 340 1.46 9.47 4.30
N ARG A 341 1.41 10.71 3.77
CA ARG A 341 0.53 11.77 4.29
C ARG A 341 -0.95 11.39 4.21
N PHE A 342 -1.34 10.76 3.11
CA PHE A 342 -2.71 10.30 2.93
C PHE A 342 -3.04 9.18 3.92
N ILE A 343 -2.10 8.23 4.11
CA ILE A 343 -2.22 7.14 5.09
C ILE A 343 -2.37 7.71 6.49
N GLU A 344 -1.46 8.59 6.92
CA GLU A 344 -1.47 9.25 8.23
C GLU A 344 -2.77 10.02 8.48
N SER A 345 -3.23 10.80 7.48
CA SER A 345 -4.49 11.54 7.57
C SER A 345 -5.69 10.62 7.68
N SER A 346 -5.75 9.55 6.88
CA SER A 346 -6.85 8.59 6.87
C SER A 346 -6.93 7.83 8.19
N ILE A 347 -5.80 7.35 8.71
CA ILE A 347 -5.70 6.69 10.02
C ILE A 347 -6.08 7.67 11.13
N GLY A 348 -5.54 8.89 11.10
CA GLY A 348 -5.86 9.93 12.08
C GLY A 348 -7.35 10.25 12.13
N ASN A 349 -8.02 10.33 10.99
CA ASN A 349 -9.47 10.55 10.91
C ASN A 349 -10.25 9.37 11.51
N VAL A 350 -9.84 8.12 11.23
CA VAL A 350 -10.48 6.93 11.82
C VAL A 350 -10.24 6.88 13.33
N GLN A 351 -9.00 7.11 13.79
CA GLN A 351 -8.68 7.17 15.22
C GLN A 351 -9.51 8.24 15.94
N LYS A 352 -9.62 9.45 15.35
CA LYS A 352 -10.44 10.52 15.87
C LYS A 352 -11.90 10.10 15.97
N SER A 353 -12.46 9.50 14.92
CA SER A 353 -13.85 9.01 14.91
C SER A 353 -14.08 7.90 15.95
N LEU A 354 -13.12 6.99 16.13
CA LEU A 354 -13.17 5.96 17.18
C LEU A 354 -13.16 6.59 18.57
N PHE A 355 -12.32 7.58 18.79
CA PHE A 355 -12.23 8.29 20.08
C PHE A 355 -13.50 9.10 20.38
N GLU A 356 -14.00 9.88 19.41
CA GLU A 356 -15.25 10.61 19.54
C GLU A 356 -16.44 9.66 19.76
N GLY A 357 -16.53 8.58 18.98
CA GLY A 357 -17.52 7.52 19.18
C GLY A 357 -17.44 6.90 20.57
N GLY A 358 -16.23 6.62 21.06
CA GLY A 358 -15.99 6.15 22.42
C GLY A 358 -16.51 7.12 23.50
N ILE A 359 -16.26 8.42 23.34
CA ILE A 359 -16.78 9.45 24.25
C ILE A 359 -18.31 9.46 24.25
N PHE A 360 -18.95 9.43 23.08
CA PHE A 360 -20.41 9.38 22.98
C PHE A 360 -20.98 8.14 23.67
N VAL A 361 -20.33 6.98 23.49
CA VAL A 361 -20.71 5.75 24.19
C VAL A 361 -20.62 5.91 25.70
N VAL A 362 -19.54 6.51 26.24
CA VAL A 362 -19.39 6.77 27.68
C VAL A 362 -20.52 7.68 28.20
N ILE A 363 -20.86 8.74 27.48
CA ILE A 363 -21.93 9.65 27.84
C ILE A 363 -23.28 8.91 27.87
N VAL A 364 -23.58 8.13 26.84
CA VAL A 364 -24.83 7.37 26.75
C VAL A 364 -24.91 6.33 27.87
N LEU A 365 -23.82 5.58 28.11
CA LEU A 365 -23.74 4.61 29.21
C LEU A 365 -24.03 5.25 30.55
N PHE A 366 -23.40 6.40 30.81
CA PHE A 366 -23.60 7.11 32.09
C PHE A 366 -25.04 7.62 32.25
N LEU A 367 -25.65 8.14 31.18
CA LEU A 367 -27.05 8.60 31.20
C LEU A 367 -28.05 7.47 31.44
N PHE A 368 -27.82 6.29 30.85
CA PHE A 368 -28.74 5.17 30.97
C PHE A 368 -28.52 4.34 32.22
N LEU A 369 -27.28 4.00 32.56
CA LEU A 369 -26.96 3.15 33.71
C LEU A 369 -26.99 3.91 35.02
N ALA A 370 -26.75 5.24 35.01
CA ALA A 370 -26.70 6.14 36.20
C ALA A 370 -25.86 5.58 37.37
N ASN A 371 -24.97 4.64 37.12
CA ASN A 371 -24.11 4.00 38.08
C ASN A 371 -22.67 3.94 37.57
N VAL A 372 -21.76 4.61 38.27
CA VAL A 372 -20.35 4.69 37.87
C VAL A 372 -19.69 3.30 37.75
N ARG A 373 -20.05 2.35 38.60
CA ARG A 373 -19.42 1.04 38.62
C ARG A 373 -19.81 0.19 37.38
N THR A 374 -21.09 0.22 37.00
CA THR A 374 -21.57 -0.46 35.80
C THR A 374 -20.96 0.17 34.55
N THR A 375 -20.87 1.50 34.52
CA THR A 375 -20.22 2.24 33.41
C THR A 375 -18.74 1.90 33.31
N VAL A 376 -17.99 1.81 34.40
CA VAL A 376 -16.56 1.42 34.40
C VAL A 376 -16.37 0.00 33.87
N ILE A 377 -17.23 -0.96 34.23
CA ILE A 377 -17.13 -2.32 33.73
C ILE A 377 -17.29 -2.32 32.19
N SER A 378 -18.34 -1.69 31.68
CA SER A 378 -18.57 -1.61 30.22
C SER A 378 -17.46 -0.84 29.50
N LEU A 379 -16.91 0.20 30.14
CA LEU A 379 -15.81 1.00 29.58
C LEU A 379 -14.50 0.21 29.47
N VAL A 380 -14.22 -0.71 30.40
CA VAL A 380 -13.01 -1.56 30.37
C VAL A 380 -13.15 -2.69 29.36
N THR A 381 -14.34 -3.25 29.18
CA THR A 381 -14.56 -4.37 28.27
C THR A 381 -14.45 -3.98 26.80
N LEU A 382 -14.76 -2.71 26.45
CA LEU A 382 -14.67 -2.20 25.08
C LEU A 382 -13.25 -2.23 24.50
N PRO A 383 -12.25 -1.52 25.07
CA PRO A 383 -10.89 -1.54 24.55
C PRO A 383 -10.29 -2.95 24.59
N LEU A 384 -10.66 -3.76 25.59
CA LEU A 384 -10.21 -5.13 25.66
C LEU A 384 -10.70 -5.98 24.48
N SER A 385 -11.97 -5.82 24.09
CA SER A 385 -12.56 -6.50 22.93
C SER A 385 -11.93 -6.04 21.61
N LEU A 386 -11.67 -4.72 21.46
CA LEU A 386 -11.02 -4.17 20.28
C LEU A 386 -9.58 -4.66 20.12
N ILE A 387 -8.81 -4.65 21.22
CA ILE A 387 -7.42 -5.12 21.20
C ILE A 387 -7.37 -6.64 20.95
N ALA A 388 -8.28 -7.41 21.56
CA ALA A 388 -8.38 -8.85 21.27
C ALA A 388 -8.71 -9.12 19.79
N SER A 389 -9.57 -8.29 19.19
CA SER A 389 -9.89 -8.34 17.76
C SER A 389 -8.68 -8.02 16.88
N LEU A 390 -7.93 -6.95 17.19
CA LEU A 390 -6.71 -6.58 16.47
C LEU A 390 -5.67 -7.70 16.51
N LEU A 391 -5.45 -8.29 17.69
CA LEU A 391 -4.55 -9.43 17.83
C LEU A 391 -5.01 -10.64 17.01
N ALA A 392 -6.30 -10.96 17.03
CA ALA A 392 -6.84 -12.05 16.27
C ALA A 392 -6.66 -11.83 14.76
N LEU A 393 -6.92 -10.63 14.26
CA LEU A 393 -6.68 -10.27 12.85
C LEU A 393 -5.20 -10.37 12.47
N HIS A 394 -4.31 -9.90 13.33
CA HIS A 394 -2.86 -9.99 13.13
C HIS A 394 -2.40 -11.45 13.03
N TYR A 395 -2.84 -12.33 13.95
CA TYR A 395 -2.50 -13.76 13.91
C TYR A 395 -3.13 -14.50 12.72
N MET A 396 -4.25 -14.02 12.19
CA MET A 396 -4.85 -14.53 10.97
C MET A 396 -4.14 -14.05 9.69
N GLY A 397 -3.12 -13.19 9.80
CA GLY A 397 -2.35 -12.66 8.69
C GLY A 397 -3.03 -11.51 7.93
N PHE A 398 -4.04 -10.87 8.52
CA PHE A 398 -4.67 -9.69 7.93
C PHE A 398 -3.90 -8.42 8.28
N THR A 399 -3.67 -7.57 7.28
CA THR A 399 -3.13 -6.22 7.47
C THR A 399 -4.20 -5.30 8.05
N ILE A 400 -3.78 -4.38 8.92
CA ILE A 400 -4.65 -3.31 9.40
C ILE A 400 -4.76 -2.26 8.29
N ASN A 401 -5.98 -1.99 7.83
CA ASN A 401 -6.26 -0.97 6.84
C ASN A 401 -7.54 -0.19 7.20
N THR A 402 -7.85 0.87 6.46
CA THR A 402 -9.04 1.69 6.73
C THR A 402 -10.34 0.89 6.68
N MET A 403 -10.40 -0.17 5.86
CA MET A 403 -11.58 -1.04 5.77
C MET A 403 -11.72 -1.92 7.02
N SER A 404 -10.64 -2.55 7.50
CA SER A 404 -10.66 -3.34 8.73
C SER A 404 -10.91 -2.46 9.96
N LEU A 405 -10.31 -1.25 10.02
CA LEU A 405 -10.60 -0.27 11.07
C LEU A 405 -12.06 0.21 11.01
N GLY A 406 -12.60 0.43 9.80
CA GLY A 406 -14.01 0.74 9.58
C GLY A 406 -14.94 -0.36 10.08
N GLY A 407 -14.61 -1.63 9.80
CA GLY A 407 -15.35 -2.79 10.31
C GLY A 407 -15.36 -2.85 11.85
N MET A 408 -14.22 -2.58 12.48
CA MET A 408 -14.13 -2.49 13.95
C MET A 408 -14.90 -1.28 14.50
N ALA A 409 -14.89 -0.14 13.80
CA ALA A 409 -15.67 1.04 14.20
C ALA A 409 -17.18 0.76 14.18
N ILE A 410 -17.68 0.07 13.14
CA ILE A 410 -19.07 -0.37 13.07
C ILE A 410 -19.38 -1.35 14.20
N ALA A 411 -18.44 -2.25 14.53
CA ALA A 411 -18.62 -3.23 15.59
C ALA A 411 -18.78 -2.57 16.99
N ILE A 412 -18.18 -1.40 17.24
CA ILE A 412 -18.22 -0.74 18.57
C ILE A 412 -19.65 -0.65 19.13
N GLY A 413 -20.62 -0.28 18.29
CA GLY A 413 -22.03 -0.23 18.72
C GLY A 413 -22.53 -1.56 19.27
N SER A 414 -22.29 -2.65 18.54
CA SER A 414 -22.71 -4.00 18.97
C SER A 414 -21.89 -4.52 20.15
N LEU A 415 -20.58 -4.17 20.23
CA LEU A 415 -19.71 -4.54 21.35
C LEU A 415 -20.20 -3.94 22.68
N VAL A 416 -20.70 -2.71 22.61
CA VAL A 416 -21.25 -1.99 23.77
C VAL A 416 -22.53 -2.65 24.25
N ASP A 417 -23.42 -3.02 23.34
CA ASP A 417 -24.71 -3.65 23.67
C ASP A 417 -24.51 -4.96 24.43
N ASP A 418 -23.62 -5.84 23.96
CA ASP A 418 -23.32 -7.11 24.64
C ASP A 418 -22.86 -6.92 26.09
N ALA A 419 -21.96 -5.93 26.30
CA ALA A 419 -21.45 -5.61 27.64
C ALA A 419 -22.54 -4.98 28.54
N ILE A 420 -23.39 -4.11 28.00
CA ILE A 420 -24.44 -3.41 28.77
C ILE A 420 -25.49 -4.43 29.25
N VAL A 421 -25.98 -5.28 28.36
CA VAL A 421 -27.05 -6.23 28.65
C VAL A 421 -26.65 -7.18 29.79
N ASP A 422 -25.41 -7.71 29.75
CA ASP A 422 -24.91 -8.59 30.81
C ASP A 422 -24.74 -7.84 32.15
N VAL A 423 -24.08 -6.69 32.12
CA VAL A 423 -23.84 -5.86 33.32
C VAL A 423 -25.15 -5.40 33.97
N GLU A 424 -26.11 -4.94 33.15
CA GLU A 424 -27.41 -4.50 33.63
C GLU A 424 -28.20 -5.65 34.28
N ASN A 425 -28.24 -6.83 33.64
CA ASN A 425 -28.94 -7.98 34.20
C ASN A 425 -28.29 -8.46 35.50
N VAL A 426 -26.95 -8.53 35.55
CA VAL A 426 -26.22 -8.86 36.77
C VAL A 426 -26.52 -7.85 37.89
N TYR A 427 -26.50 -6.56 37.58
CA TYR A 427 -26.81 -5.49 38.55
C TYR A 427 -28.23 -5.63 39.10
N LYS A 428 -29.22 -5.87 38.23
CA LYS A 428 -30.62 -6.09 38.57
C LYS A 428 -30.78 -7.31 39.49
N ARG A 429 -30.22 -8.46 39.13
CA ARG A 429 -30.31 -9.71 39.90
C ARG A 429 -29.57 -9.60 41.26
N LEU A 430 -28.42 -8.96 41.32
CA LEU A 430 -27.73 -8.70 42.58
C LEU A 430 -28.58 -7.81 43.50
N ARG A 431 -29.27 -6.82 42.96
CA ARG A 431 -30.17 -5.97 43.72
C ARG A 431 -31.39 -6.72 44.22
N GLU A 432 -32.05 -7.52 43.36
CA GLU A 432 -33.16 -8.37 43.75
C GLU A 432 -32.76 -9.36 44.85
N ASN A 433 -31.58 -9.97 44.76
CA ASN A 433 -31.08 -10.88 45.80
C ASN A 433 -30.82 -10.16 47.14
N ARG A 434 -30.37 -8.91 47.12
CA ARG A 434 -30.16 -8.11 48.37
C ARG A 434 -31.47 -7.70 49.03
N MET A 435 -32.58 -7.59 48.29
CA MET A 435 -33.90 -7.29 48.85
C MET A 435 -34.55 -8.49 49.53
N LYS A 436 -34.04 -9.71 49.29
CA LYS A 436 -34.51 -10.93 49.97
C LYS A 436 -34.07 -10.97 51.44
N PRO A 437 -34.83 -11.67 52.31
CA PRO A 437 -34.40 -11.96 53.68
C PRO A 437 -33.01 -12.63 53.70
N GLU A 438 -32.24 -12.39 54.76
CA GLU A 438 -30.84 -12.90 54.85
C GLU A 438 -30.74 -14.44 54.66
N ALA A 439 -31.74 -15.19 55.14
CA ALA A 439 -31.78 -16.62 55.01
C ALA A 439 -31.99 -17.15 53.57
N GLU A 440 -32.52 -16.32 52.66
CA GLU A 440 -32.81 -16.68 51.26
C GLU A 440 -31.81 -16.05 50.27
N ARG A 441 -30.79 -15.36 50.76
CA ARG A 441 -29.79 -14.71 49.90
C ARG A 441 -28.80 -15.71 49.36
N LEU A 442 -28.72 -15.78 48.02
CA LEU A 442 -27.70 -16.58 47.34
C LEU A 442 -26.33 -15.91 47.41
N PRO A 443 -25.25 -16.71 47.40
CA PRO A 443 -23.88 -16.17 47.27
C PRO A 443 -23.72 -15.31 46.04
N ILE A 444 -22.94 -14.24 46.13
CA ILE A 444 -22.72 -13.24 45.04
C ILE A 444 -22.30 -13.93 43.75
N LEU A 445 -21.38 -14.89 43.82
CA LEU A 445 -20.87 -15.62 42.63
C LEU A 445 -21.97 -16.43 41.93
N GLU A 446 -22.86 -17.01 42.69
CA GLU A 446 -23.99 -17.80 42.15
C GLU A 446 -25.02 -16.88 41.49
N VAL A 447 -25.31 -15.71 42.08
CA VAL A 447 -26.19 -14.71 41.46
C VAL A 447 -25.61 -14.20 40.15
N VAL A 448 -24.31 -13.84 40.13
CA VAL A 448 -23.62 -13.38 38.91
C VAL A 448 -23.63 -14.47 37.83
N PHE A 449 -23.35 -15.71 38.22
CA PHE A 449 -23.39 -16.86 37.28
C PHE A 449 -24.78 -17.04 36.66
N ASN A 450 -25.82 -17.05 37.46
CA ASN A 450 -27.21 -17.24 37.04
C ASN A 450 -27.68 -16.08 36.15
N ALA A 451 -27.35 -14.84 36.49
CA ALA A 451 -27.67 -13.63 35.74
C ALA A 451 -27.00 -13.65 34.35
N SER A 452 -25.69 -13.90 34.29
CA SER A 452 -24.96 -13.99 33.03
C SER A 452 -25.43 -15.20 32.18
N LYS A 453 -25.84 -16.32 32.81
CA LYS A 453 -26.41 -17.45 32.10
C LYS A 453 -27.75 -17.10 31.43
N GLU A 454 -28.59 -16.29 32.06
CA GLU A 454 -29.92 -15.92 31.58
C GLU A 454 -29.88 -15.16 30.26
N VAL A 455 -28.98 -14.18 30.11
CA VAL A 455 -28.89 -13.32 28.92
C VAL A 455 -28.00 -13.88 27.79
N ARG A 456 -27.28 -14.96 28.08
CA ARG A 456 -26.27 -15.48 27.14
C ARG A 456 -26.85 -15.99 25.85
N MET A 457 -27.92 -16.82 25.88
CA MET A 457 -28.50 -17.37 24.66
C MET A 457 -29.09 -16.30 23.74
N PRO A 458 -29.82 -15.30 24.26
CA PRO A 458 -30.20 -14.13 23.47
C PRO A 458 -29.01 -13.40 22.80
N ILE A 459 -27.93 -13.14 23.54
CA ILE A 459 -26.72 -12.46 23.01
C ILE A 459 -26.10 -13.30 21.88
N LEU A 460 -25.86 -14.59 22.11
CA LEU A 460 -25.28 -15.46 21.07
C LEU A 460 -26.14 -15.56 19.81
N ASN A 461 -27.46 -15.68 19.98
CA ASN A 461 -28.36 -15.72 18.83
C ASN A 461 -28.33 -14.39 18.05
N SER A 462 -28.31 -13.25 18.75
CA SER A 462 -28.17 -11.93 18.14
C SER A 462 -26.85 -11.82 17.35
N THR A 463 -25.73 -12.16 17.98
CA THR A 463 -24.42 -12.15 17.35
C THR A 463 -24.38 -13.05 16.11
N LEU A 464 -24.96 -14.26 16.21
CA LEU A 464 -25.02 -15.19 15.07
C LEU A 464 -25.84 -14.64 13.90
N ILE A 465 -27.00 -14.03 14.19
CA ILE A 465 -27.84 -13.38 13.17
C ILE A 465 -27.07 -12.26 12.47
N ILE A 466 -26.35 -11.45 13.24
CA ILE A 466 -25.53 -10.36 12.68
C ILE A 466 -24.41 -10.93 11.82
N VAL A 467 -23.69 -11.96 12.27
CA VAL A 467 -22.64 -12.63 11.49
C VAL A 467 -23.19 -13.16 10.17
N VAL A 468 -24.35 -13.85 10.21
CA VAL A 468 -24.99 -14.39 9.00
C VAL A 468 -25.36 -13.28 8.01
N SER A 469 -25.74 -12.08 8.49
CA SER A 469 -26.04 -10.95 7.60
C SER A 469 -24.82 -10.43 6.83
N PHE A 470 -23.60 -10.68 7.30
CA PHE A 470 -22.34 -10.32 6.63
C PHE A 470 -21.83 -11.42 5.68
N VAL A 471 -22.36 -12.64 5.75
CA VAL A 471 -21.96 -13.76 4.87
C VAL A 471 -22.03 -13.41 3.38
N PRO A 472 -23.02 -12.68 2.86
CA PRO A 472 -23.05 -12.30 1.45
C PRO A 472 -21.82 -11.52 0.96
N LEU A 473 -21.11 -10.79 1.83
CA LEU A 473 -19.89 -10.06 1.46
C LEU A 473 -18.76 -10.99 0.99
N PHE A 474 -18.73 -12.23 1.50
CA PHE A 474 -17.69 -13.20 1.15
C PHE A 474 -17.90 -13.84 -0.23
N PHE A 475 -19.06 -13.66 -0.85
CA PHE A 475 -19.32 -14.09 -2.22
C PHE A 475 -19.03 -13.03 -3.27
N LEU A 476 -18.61 -11.83 -2.85
CA LEU A 476 -18.17 -10.80 -3.76
C LEU A 476 -16.80 -11.17 -4.33
N SER A 477 -16.67 -11.07 -5.63
CA SER A 477 -15.43 -11.33 -6.37
C SER A 477 -14.81 -10.02 -6.87
N GLY A 478 -13.55 -10.07 -7.28
CA GLY A 478 -12.88 -8.92 -7.85
C GLY A 478 -12.47 -7.86 -6.81
N MET A 479 -12.42 -6.61 -7.24
CA MET A 479 -11.99 -5.48 -6.41
C MET A 479 -12.97 -5.22 -5.25
N GLU A 480 -14.27 -5.37 -5.50
CA GLU A 480 -15.33 -5.21 -4.49
C GLU A 480 -15.15 -6.18 -3.33
N GLY A 481 -14.88 -7.45 -3.64
CA GLY A 481 -14.63 -8.48 -2.61
C GLY A 481 -13.38 -8.13 -1.80
N ARG A 482 -12.29 -7.77 -2.46
CA ARG A 482 -11.03 -7.41 -1.77
C ARG A 482 -11.16 -6.19 -0.85
N MET A 483 -12.02 -5.24 -1.18
CA MET A 483 -12.29 -4.10 -0.31
C MET A 483 -13.20 -4.45 0.87
N LEU A 484 -14.29 -5.18 0.62
CA LEU A 484 -15.34 -5.37 1.62
C LEU A 484 -15.12 -6.61 2.51
N VAL A 485 -14.42 -7.64 2.03
CA VAL A 485 -14.10 -8.83 2.82
C VAL A 485 -13.31 -8.51 4.10
N PRO A 486 -12.23 -7.69 4.07
CA PRO A 486 -11.51 -7.30 5.28
C PRO A 486 -12.40 -6.56 6.31
N LEU A 487 -13.32 -5.70 5.84
CA LEU A 487 -14.31 -5.03 6.68
C LEU A 487 -15.23 -6.06 7.37
N GLY A 488 -15.78 -7.01 6.60
CA GLY A 488 -16.66 -8.06 7.14
C GLY A 488 -15.94 -8.98 8.12
N ILE A 489 -14.70 -9.40 7.81
CA ILE A 489 -13.88 -10.23 8.70
C ILE A 489 -13.58 -9.49 10.00
N ALA A 490 -13.12 -8.22 9.91
CA ALA A 490 -12.80 -7.42 11.09
C ALA A 490 -14.01 -7.24 12.00
N PHE A 491 -15.19 -7.00 11.41
CA PHE A 491 -16.44 -6.90 12.14
C PHE A 491 -16.80 -8.21 12.86
N ILE A 492 -16.75 -9.34 12.15
CA ILE A 492 -17.06 -10.67 12.71
C ILE A 492 -16.09 -11.05 13.83
N VAL A 493 -14.79 -10.82 13.61
CA VAL A 493 -13.74 -11.09 14.61
C VAL A 493 -13.93 -10.21 15.85
N ALA A 494 -14.30 -8.93 15.66
CA ALA A 494 -14.61 -8.04 16.77
C ALA A 494 -15.81 -8.53 17.61
N LEU A 495 -16.89 -8.97 16.98
CA LEU A 495 -18.04 -9.56 17.67
C LEU A 495 -17.67 -10.84 18.41
N ALA A 496 -16.88 -11.72 17.79
CA ALA A 496 -16.41 -12.95 18.43
C ALA A 496 -15.53 -12.64 19.65
N ALA A 497 -14.60 -11.70 19.52
CA ALA A 497 -13.75 -11.23 20.64
C ALA A 497 -14.60 -10.63 21.77
N SER A 498 -15.61 -9.80 21.46
CA SER A 498 -16.55 -9.24 22.44
C SER A 498 -17.28 -10.34 23.20
N THR A 499 -17.80 -11.31 22.49
CA THR A 499 -18.50 -12.44 23.11
C THR A 499 -17.60 -13.19 24.09
N VAL A 500 -16.32 -13.42 23.74
CA VAL A 500 -15.35 -14.04 24.66
C VAL A 500 -15.11 -13.17 25.88
N VAL A 501 -14.91 -11.87 25.72
CA VAL A 501 -14.71 -10.91 26.80
C VAL A 501 -15.97 -10.83 27.70
N ALA A 502 -17.15 -10.78 27.11
CA ALA A 502 -18.43 -10.78 27.84
C ALA A 502 -18.64 -12.06 28.68
N LEU A 503 -18.19 -13.21 28.18
CA LEU A 503 -18.31 -14.49 28.90
C LEU A 503 -17.24 -14.70 29.99
N THR A 504 -16.14 -13.97 29.93
CA THR A 504 -14.99 -14.17 30.83
C THR A 504 -14.77 -12.97 31.77
N VAL A 505 -14.47 -11.81 31.21
CA VAL A 505 -14.05 -10.63 31.97
C VAL A 505 -15.24 -9.92 32.62
N THR A 506 -16.35 -9.78 31.89
CA THR A 506 -17.53 -9.06 32.41
C THR A 506 -18.08 -9.67 33.70
N PRO A 507 -18.34 -10.99 33.81
CA PRO A 507 -18.81 -11.58 35.06
C PRO A 507 -17.82 -11.43 36.23
N VAL A 508 -16.51 -11.52 35.92
CA VAL A 508 -15.46 -11.34 36.93
C VAL A 508 -15.46 -9.92 37.47
N LEU A 509 -15.47 -8.89 36.58
CA LEU A 509 -15.56 -7.49 37.01
C LEU A 509 -16.85 -7.19 37.78
N CYS A 510 -17.99 -7.73 37.35
CA CYS A 510 -19.26 -7.61 38.05
C CYS A 510 -19.16 -8.17 39.48
N SER A 511 -18.52 -9.34 39.66
CA SER A 511 -18.36 -9.98 40.96
C SER A 511 -17.54 -9.12 41.95
N TYR A 512 -16.53 -8.40 41.47
CA TYR A 512 -15.68 -7.54 42.29
C TYR A 512 -16.28 -6.16 42.53
N LEU A 513 -16.78 -5.49 41.51
CA LEU A 513 -17.21 -4.09 41.58
C LEU A 513 -18.65 -3.94 42.06
N LEU A 514 -19.56 -4.84 41.68
CA LEU A 514 -20.96 -4.80 42.03
C LEU A 514 -21.27 -5.64 43.30
N GLY A 515 -20.46 -6.67 43.57
CA GLY A 515 -20.66 -7.57 44.70
C GLY A 515 -20.62 -6.87 46.06
N LYS A 516 -19.80 -5.83 46.25
CA LYS A 516 -19.59 -5.12 47.55
C LYS A 516 -20.40 -3.82 47.70
N GLU A 517 -21.35 -3.53 46.83
CA GLU A 517 -22.13 -2.28 46.89
C GLU A 517 -23.10 -2.32 48.07
N LYS A 518 -23.02 -1.32 48.96
CA LYS A 518 -24.00 -1.12 50.05
C LYS A 518 -25.17 -0.29 49.52
N ILE A 519 -26.40 -0.77 49.69
CA ILE A 519 -27.61 -0.02 49.32
C ILE A 519 -27.70 1.19 50.28
N LYS A 520 -27.45 2.39 49.77
CA LYS A 520 -27.50 3.64 50.55
C LYS A 520 -28.91 4.22 50.69
N ASP A 521 -29.90 3.83 49.88
CA ASP A 521 -31.24 4.40 49.91
C ASP A 521 -32.31 3.37 49.56
N GLU A 522 -33.10 2.98 50.58
CA GLU A 522 -34.35 2.19 50.45
C GLU A 522 -35.45 2.92 49.64
N LYS A 523 -35.35 4.25 49.45
CA LYS A 523 -36.40 5.07 48.82
C LYS A 523 -36.34 5.16 47.29
N ARG A 524 -35.29 4.71 46.64
CA ARG A 524 -35.25 4.61 45.16
C ARG A 524 -35.74 3.24 44.69
N SER A 525 -37.04 3.02 44.72
CA SER A 525 -37.70 1.75 44.42
C SER A 525 -37.61 1.33 42.96
N THR A 526 -37.25 2.20 42.04
CA THR A 526 -37.02 1.91 40.65
C THR A 526 -35.57 2.19 40.32
N GLY A 527 -34.76 1.13 40.05
CA GLY A 527 -33.34 1.24 39.72
C GLY A 527 -33.02 1.91 38.39
N ASP A 528 -34.02 2.43 37.73
CA ASP A 528 -33.91 3.08 36.43
C ASP A 528 -33.37 4.51 36.58
N SER A 529 -32.50 4.93 35.67
CA SER A 529 -32.08 6.33 35.56
C SER A 529 -33.31 7.25 35.30
N PRO A 530 -33.27 8.52 35.65
CA PRO A 530 -34.38 9.44 35.35
C PRO A 530 -34.73 9.49 33.86
N VAL A 531 -33.69 9.36 33.01
CA VAL A 531 -33.84 9.33 31.56
C VAL A 531 -34.54 8.05 31.12
N ALA A 532 -34.08 6.88 31.59
CA ALA A 532 -34.68 5.59 31.23
C ALA A 532 -36.15 5.51 31.69
N ARG A 533 -36.48 6.06 32.88
CA ARG A 533 -37.87 6.11 33.38
C ARG A 533 -38.78 6.94 32.47
N LYS A 534 -38.34 8.15 32.10
CA LYS A 534 -39.12 9.03 31.22
C LYS A 534 -39.30 8.41 29.83
N MET A 535 -38.27 7.75 29.31
CA MET A 535 -38.33 7.03 28.01
C MET A 535 -39.29 5.84 28.09
N LYS A 536 -39.31 5.08 29.19
CA LYS A 536 -40.26 3.96 29.41
C LYS A 536 -41.70 4.46 29.47
N GLU A 537 -41.96 5.60 30.14
CA GLU A 537 -43.29 6.22 30.16
C GLU A 537 -43.76 6.62 28.76
N TRP A 538 -42.88 7.29 28.00
CA TRP A 538 -43.17 7.71 26.63
C TRP A 538 -43.39 6.51 25.71
N TYR A 539 -42.52 5.49 25.81
CA TYR A 539 -42.64 4.24 25.06
C TYR A 539 -43.92 3.49 25.37
N GLY A 540 -44.30 3.44 26.62
CA GLY A 540 -45.57 2.82 27.07
C GLY A 540 -46.78 3.48 26.42
N ALA A 541 -46.81 4.81 26.37
CA ALA A 541 -47.87 5.57 25.69
C ALA A 541 -47.89 5.33 24.18
N ALA A 542 -46.70 5.33 23.52
CA ALA A 542 -46.56 5.04 22.11
C ALA A 542 -46.99 3.60 21.78
N LEU A 543 -46.61 2.63 22.59
CA LEU A 543 -46.99 1.21 22.43
C LEU A 543 -48.50 1.00 22.56
N ALA A 544 -49.14 1.66 23.53
CA ALA A 544 -50.59 1.62 23.71
C ALA A 544 -51.31 2.19 22.45
N PHE A 545 -50.82 3.29 21.90
CA PHE A 545 -51.34 3.86 20.64
C PHE A 545 -51.17 2.91 19.47
N VAL A 546 -49.99 2.32 19.27
CA VAL A 546 -49.70 1.35 18.18
C VAL A 546 -50.56 0.12 18.28
N LEU A 547 -50.72 -0.42 19.48
CA LEU A 547 -51.57 -1.60 19.72
C LEU A 547 -53.06 -1.31 19.49
N GLY A 548 -53.49 -0.07 19.74
CA GLY A 548 -54.85 0.39 19.45
C GLY A 548 -55.13 0.61 17.96
N HIS A 549 -54.11 0.96 17.18
CA HIS A 549 -54.25 1.36 15.77
C HIS A 549 -53.47 0.42 14.81
N LYS A 550 -53.44 -0.87 15.07
CA LYS A 550 -52.62 -1.87 14.37
C LYS A 550 -52.70 -1.79 12.84
N LYS A 551 -53.89 -1.63 12.28
CA LYS A 551 -54.08 -1.55 10.81
C LYS A 551 -53.50 -0.29 10.20
N SER A 552 -53.67 0.87 10.85
CA SER A 552 -53.12 2.15 10.38
C SER A 552 -51.59 2.16 10.46
N VAL A 553 -51.02 1.62 11.55
CA VAL A 553 -49.58 1.52 11.70
C VAL A 553 -48.97 0.58 10.66
N LEU A 554 -49.61 -0.59 10.43
CA LEU A 554 -49.16 -1.54 9.41
C LEU A 554 -49.22 -0.89 7.99
N GLY A 555 -50.33 -0.22 7.68
CA GLY A 555 -50.46 0.51 6.41
C GLY A 555 -49.42 1.61 6.23
N GLY A 556 -49.16 2.39 7.29
CA GLY A 556 -48.11 3.40 7.30
C GLY A 556 -46.68 2.82 7.09
N THR A 557 -46.40 1.71 7.74
CA THR A 557 -45.10 0.99 7.58
C THR A 557 -44.93 0.48 6.17
N ILE A 558 -45.96 -0.15 5.57
CA ILE A 558 -45.91 -0.63 4.18
C ILE A 558 -45.76 0.55 3.22
N GLY A 559 -46.48 1.67 3.46
CA GLY A 559 -46.34 2.89 2.66
C GLY A 559 -44.92 3.47 2.71
N LEU A 560 -44.35 3.57 3.91
CA LEU A 560 -42.97 4.03 4.09
C LEU A 560 -41.96 3.10 3.40
N PHE A 561 -42.16 1.79 3.51
CA PHE A 561 -41.32 0.79 2.82
C PHE A 561 -41.41 0.95 1.29
N ALA A 562 -42.60 1.14 0.74
CA ALA A 562 -42.78 1.37 -0.69
C ALA A 562 -42.09 2.66 -1.17
N VAL A 563 -42.16 3.74 -0.39
CA VAL A 563 -41.42 4.99 -0.68
C VAL A 563 -39.93 4.77 -0.63
N ALA A 564 -39.42 4.09 0.41
CA ALA A 564 -38.00 3.76 0.52
C ALA A 564 -37.50 2.92 -0.66
N LEU A 565 -38.31 1.94 -1.08
CA LEU A 565 -38.00 1.10 -2.25
C LEU A 565 -37.99 1.92 -3.55
N ALA A 566 -38.92 2.84 -3.73
CA ALA A 566 -38.95 3.75 -4.87
C ALA A 566 -37.70 4.66 -4.88
N CYS A 567 -37.35 5.24 -3.74
CA CYS A 567 -36.12 6.03 -3.59
C CYS A 567 -34.86 5.22 -3.92
N PHE A 568 -34.80 3.95 -3.51
CA PHE A 568 -33.66 3.06 -3.80
C PHE A 568 -33.40 2.91 -5.30
N PHE A 569 -34.45 2.84 -6.12
CA PHE A 569 -34.31 2.75 -7.58
C PHE A 569 -33.95 4.07 -8.26
N THR A 570 -34.18 5.21 -7.60
CA THR A 570 -33.85 6.55 -8.14
C THR A 570 -32.47 7.05 -7.72
N LEU A 571 -31.86 6.45 -6.70
CA LEU A 571 -30.53 6.81 -6.23
C LEU A 571 -29.44 6.40 -7.24
N GLY A 572 -28.48 7.28 -7.46
CA GLY A 572 -27.28 6.98 -8.24
C GLY A 572 -26.45 5.89 -7.58
N ARG A 573 -25.83 5.07 -8.41
CA ARG A 573 -24.94 4.00 -7.94
C ARG A 573 -23.49 4.44 -8.09
N SER A 574 -22.75 4.47 -7.00
CA SER A 574 -21.30 4.69 -6.98
C SER A 574 -20.67 3.58 -6.15
N PHE A 575 -19.59 2.98 -6.68
CA PHE A 575 -18.87 1.92 -5.98
C PHE A 575 -18.02 2.49 -4.84
N LEU A 576 -17.29 3.58 -5.11
CA LEU A 576 -16.46 4.25 -4.14
C LEU A 576 -16.98 5.66 -3.87
N PRO A 577 -16.97 6.12 -2.62
CA PRO A 577 -17.17 7.53 -2.34
C PRO A 577 -16.03 8.36 -2.95
N PRO A 578 -16.25 9.63 -3.31
CA PRO A 578 -15.17 10.49 -3.74
C PRO A 578 -14.18 10.69 -2.59
N PHE A 579 -12.93 10.25 -2.79
CA PHE A 579 -11.83 10.50 -1.85
C PHE A 579 -11.21 11.86 -2.17
N ASN A 580 -11.11 12.70 -1.16
CA ASN A 580 -10.42 13.98 -1.26
C ASN A 580 -9.06 13.88 -0.58
N GLU A 581 -8.01 13.74 -1.36
CA GLU A 581 -6.62 13.64 -0.90
C GLU A 581 -6.00 15.01 -0.57
N GLY A 582 -6.73 16.10 -0.81
CA GLY A 582 -6.22 17.46 -0.64
C GLY A 582 -5.20 17.88 -1.71
N SER A 583 -5.02 17.07 -2.74
CA SER A 583 -4.15 17.33 -3.89
C SER A 583 -4.90 17.07 -5.21
N PHE A 584 -4.51 17.77 -6.27
CA PHE A 584 -5.03 17.56 -7.61
C PHE A 584 -3.91 17.12 -8.54
N THR A 585 -4.11 16.03 -9.26
CA THR A 585 -3.27 15.64 -10.39
C THR A 585 -4.00 15.93 -11.67
N ILE A 586 -3.46 16.81 -12.50
CA ILE A 586 -4.03 17.18 -13.79
C ILE A 586 -3.15 16.56 -14.86
N ASN A 587 -3.68 15.61 -15.61
CA ASN A 587 -3.03 15.03 -16.77
C ASN A 587 -3.52 15.78 -18.02
N ILE A 588 -2.57 16.31 -18.79
CA ILE A 588 -2.84 16.99 -20.07
C ILE A 588 -2.21 16.12 -21.15
N SER A 589 -3.04 15.58 -22.05
CA SER A 589 -2.63 14.76 -23.19
C SER A 589 -2.76 15.54 -24.50
#